data_1ce892dc4fccfacfbfb5400aa7d6f714
#
_entry.id   1ce892dc4fccfacfbfb5400aa7d6f714
#
_cell.length_a   1.000
_cell.length_b   1.000
_cell.length_c   1.000
_cell.angle_alpha   90.00
_cell.angle_beta   90.00
_cell.angle_gamma   90.00
#
_symmetry.space_group_name_H-M   'P 1'
#
loop_
_entity.id
_entity.type
_entity.pdbx_description
1 polymer ?
#
loop_
_entity_poly.entity_id
_entity_poly.type
_entity_poly.pdbx_seq_one_letter_code
_entity_poly.pdbx_strand_id
1 'polypeptide(L)' 'DITIEHAYRIQQRMIARRLQDGERVVGKKIGVTSRAVMNMLGVFQPDFGYMLDSMIVADGDSIPMSTLIQPKAEGEIAFI' A
#
# COMPACT_ATOMS: atom_id res chain seq x y z
N ASP A 1 -14.49 -12.27 13.53
CA ASP A 1 -13.09 -12.11 13.13
C ASP A 1 -12.98 -11.55 11.72
N ILE A 2 -11.94 -10.74 11.47
CA ILE A 2 -11.69 -10.16 10.15
C ILE A 2 -10.85 -11.15 9.34
N THR A 3 -11.35 -11.54 8.15
CA THR A 3 -10.62 -12.36 7.21
C THR A 3 -9.79 -11.49 6.26
N ILE A 4 -8.86 -12.09 5.52
CA ILE A 4 -8.12 -11.40 4.46
C ILE A 4 -9.08 -10.81 3.42
N GLU A 5 -10.11 -11.55 3.07
CA GLU A 5 -11.14 -11.06 2.14
C GLU A 5 -11.84 -9.80 2.67
N HIS A 6 -12.18 -9.78 3.96
CA HIS A 6 -12.76 -8.59 4.58
C HIS A 6 -11.79 -7.41 4.55
N ALA A 7 -10.51 -7.65 4.81
CA ALA A 7 -9.50 -6.60 4.77
C ALA A 7 -9.40 -5.97 3.38
N TYR A 8 -9.41 -6.77 2.31
CA TYR A 8 -9.41 -6.26 0.94
C TYR A 8 -10.69 -5.50 0.59
N ARG A 9 -11.83 -5.95 1.08
CA ARG A 9 -13.08 -5.20 0.89
C ARG A 9 -13.05 -3.83 1.56
N ILE A 10 -12.50 -3.75 2.76
CA ILE A 10 -12.30 -2.47 3.45
C ILE A 10 -11.37 -1.57 2.64
N GLN A 11 -10.26 -2.11 2.15
CA GLN A 11 -9.34 -1.37 1.29
C GLN A 11 -10.05 -0.83 0.05
N GLN A 12 -10.83 -1.67 -0.64
CA GLN A 12 -11.56 -1.26 -1.83
C GLN A 12 -12.54 -0.12 -1.55
N ARG A 13 -13.22 -0.15 -0.40
CA ARG A 13 -14.13 0.93 0.01
C ARG A 13 -13.38 2.23 0.28
N MET A 14 -12.24 2.15 0.92
CA MET A 14 -11.39 3.32 1.17
C MET A 14 -10.90 3.92 -0.15
N ILE A 15 -10.45 3.08 -1.07
CA ILE A 15 -10.01 3.53 -2.39
C ILE A 15 -11.16 4.17 -3.16
N ALA A 16 -12.35 3.54 -3.18
CA ALA A 16 -13.52 4.10 -3.85
C ALA A 16 -13.88 5.50 -3.33
N ARG A 17 -13.79 5.70 -2.02
CA ARG A 17 -14.03 7.00 -1.40
C ARG A 17 -13.02 8.05 -1.87
N ARG A 18 -11.75 7.68 -1.94
CA ARG A 18 -10.69 8.58 -2.38
C ARG A 18 -10.83 8.94 -3.86
N LEU A 19 -11.28 7.99 -4.68
CA LEU A 19 -11.59 8.26 -6.08
C LEU A 19 -12.74 9.27 -6.23
N GLN A 20 -13.75 9.21 -5.34
CA GLN A 20 -14.81 10.21 -5.30
C GLN A 20 -14.28 11.60 -4.96
N ASP A 21 -13.22 11.68 -4.16
CA ASP A 21 -12.56 12.93 -3.80
C ASP A 21 -11.61 13.45 -4.89
N GLY A 22 -11.56 12.81 -6.05
CA GLY A 22 -10.77 13.25 -7.20
C GLY A 22 -9.39 12.60 -7.34
N GLU A 23 -9.01 11.71 -6.44
CA GLU A 23 -7.75 10.97 -6.57
C GLU A 23 -7.86 9.88 -7.63
N ARG A 24 -6.72 9.45 -8.17
CA ARG A 24 -6.67 8.40 -9.21
C ARG A 24 -5.71 7.31 -8.83
N VAL A 25 -6.06 6.06 -9.18
CA VAL A 25 -5.15 4.93 -9.08
C VAL A 25 -4.12 5.04 -10.20
N VAL A 26 -2.83 5.09 -9.83
CA VAL A 26 -1.72 5.16 -10.78
C VAL A 26 -0.98 3.84 -10.89
N GLY A 27 -1.21 2.91 -9.98
CA GLY A 27 -0.58 1.60 -10.03
C GLY A 27 -0.99 0.73 -8.85
N LYS A 28 -0.37 -0.44 -8.78
CA LYS A 28 -0.56 -1.40 -7.69
C LYS A 28 0.81 -1.88 -7.22
N LYS A 29 0.92 -2.14 -5.92
CA LYS A 29 2.17 -2.66 -5.35
C LYS A 29 1.93 -4.03 -4.73
N ILE A 30 3.02 -4.80 -4.62
CA ILE A 30 3.03 -6.09 -3.94
C ILE A 30 4.07 -6.02 -2.83
N GLY A 31 3.62 -6.31 -1.61
CA GLY A 31 4.48 -6.42 -0.45
C GLY A 31 4.48 -7.84 0.12
N VAL A 32 5.32 -8.08 1.13
CA VAL A 32 5.43 -9.39 1.80
C VAL A 32 5.71 -10.49 0.78
N THR A 33 6.73 -10.29 -0.06
CA THR A 33 7.03 -11.23 -1.14
C THR A 33 8.09 -12.27 -0.76
N SER A 34 8.85 -12.07 0.33
CA SER A 34 9.85 -13.03 0.78
C SER A 34 9.26 -13.99 1.81
N ARG A 35 9.76 -15.22 1.78
CA ARG A 35 9.36 -16.23 2.76
C ARG A 35 9.73 -15.81 4.18
N ALA A 36 10.88 -15.17 4.36
CA ALA A 36 11.33 -14.69 5.66
C ALA A 36 10.37 -13.66 6.25
N VAL A 37 9.91 -12.71 5.45
CA VAL A 37 8.93 -11.70 5.90
C VAL A 37 7.58 -12.35 6.18
N MET A 38 7.14 -13.28 5.33
CA MET A 38 5.90 -14.04 5.57
C MET A 38 5.94 -14.76 6.91
N ASN A 39 7.05 -15.44 7.21
CA ASN A 39 7.21 -16.14 8.48
C ASN A 39 7.23 -15.19 9.67
N MET A 40 7.92 -14.06 9.55
CA MET A 40 8.01 -13.07 10.61
C MET A 40 6.64 -12.48 10.95
N LEU A 41 5.80 -12.22 9.95
CA LEU A 41 4.48 -11.63 10.14
C LEU A 41 3.37 -12.67 10.38
N GLY A 42 3.66 -13.96 10.23
CA GLY A 42 2.65 -15.01 10.38
C GLY A 42 1.64 -15.07 9.26
N VAL A 43 1.99 -14.57 8.07
CA VAL A 43 1.13 -14.59 6.88
C VAL A 43 1.73 -15.51 5.84
N PHE A 44 0.90 -16.04 4.92
CA PHE A 44 1.32 -17.08 3.97
C PHE A 44 1.12 -16.67 2.52
N GLN A 45 0.87 -15.39 2.25
CA GLN A 45 0.69 -14.88 0.89
C GLN A 45 1.18 -13.44 0.81
N PRO A 46 1.58 -12.98 -0.39
CA PRO A 46 1.89 -11.58 -0.62
C PRO A 46 0.69 -10.67 -0.35
N ASP A 47 0.98 -9.45 -0.05
CA ASP A 47 -0.01 -8.41 0.21
C ASP A 47 -0.08 -7.45 -0.97
N PHE A 48 -1.28 -7.02 -1.32
CA PHE A 48 -1.53 -6.14 -2.46
C PHE A 48 -2.07 -4.80 -1.98
N GLY A 49 -1.65 -3.73 -2.65
CA GLY A 49 -2.14 -2.40 -2.36
C GLY A 49 -2.26 -1.55 -3.61
N TYR A 50 -3.17 -0.58 -3.57
CA TYR A 50 -3.31 0.41 -4.62
C TYR A 50 -2.41 1.60 -4.34
N MET A 51 -1.85 2.18 -5.40
CA MET A 51 -1.10 3.43 -5.32
C MET A 51 -1.94 4.53 -5.94
N LEU A 52 -2.22 5.55 -5.15
CA LEU A 52 -2.95 6.73 -5.60
C LEU A 52 -1.98 7.83 -6.00
N ASP A 53 -2.41 8.72 -6.88
CA ASP A 53 -1.57 9.82 -7.36
C ASP A 53 -1.01 10.69 -6.21
N SER A 54 -1.79 10.90 -5.16
CA SER A 54 -1.36 11.65 -3.98
C SER A 54 -0.24 10.98 -3.17
N MET A 55 -0.01 9.68 -3.36
CA MET A 55 1.01 8.92 -2.64
C MET A 55 2.37 8.93 -3.33
N ILE A 56 2.43 9.39 -4.58
CA ILE A 56 3.64 9.31 -5.39
C ILE A 56 4.57 10.47 -5.07
N VAL A 57 5.82 10.14 -4.83
CA VAL A 57 6.90 11.11 -4.64
C VAL A 57 7.94 10.82 -5.71
N ALA A 58 8.30 11.84 -6.49
CA ALA A 58 9.27 11.68 -7.56
C ALA A 58 10.66 11.35 -7.01
N ASP A 59 11.44 10.60 -7.79
CA ASP A 59 12.81 10.27 -7.43
C ASP A 59 13.61 11.56 -7.21
N GLY A 60 14.31 11.61 -6.10
CA GLY A 60 15.07 12.79 -5.70
C GLY A 60 14.29 13.83 -4.91
N ASP A 61 12.98 13.71 -4.81
CA ASP A 61 12.17 14.62 -4.02
C ASP A 61 12.16 14.23 -2.53
N SER A 62 11.73 15.18 -1.70
CA SER A 62 11.64 14.99 -0.25
C SER A 62 10.21 14.72 0.18
N ILE A 63 10.06 13.89 1.21
CA ILE A 63 8.78 13.64 1.86
C ILE A 63 8.74 14.42 3.17
N PRO A 64 7.78 15.34 3.38
CA PRO A 64 7.68 16.06 4.64
C PRO A 64 7.39 15.12 5.80
N MET A 65 8.21 15.14 6.83
CA MET A 65 8.03 14.30 8.02
C MET A 65 6.71 14.60 8.74
N SER A 66 6.18 15.80 8.61
CA SER A 66 4.90 16.20 9.21
C SER A 66 3.71 15.39 8.68
N THR A 67 3.85 14.74 7.53
CA THR A 67 2.79 13.92 6.92
C THR A 67 2.86 12.45 7.31
N LEU A 68 3.85 12.06 8.12
CA LEU A 68 4.17 10.67 8.40
C LEU A 68 4.06 10.36 9.89
N ILE A 69 3.74 9.09 10.18
CA ILE A 69 3.73 8.54 11.53
C ILE A 69 4.63 7.31 11.50
N GLN A 70 5.76 7.35 12.22
CA GLN A 70 6.71 6.23 12.29
C GLN A 70 7.10 5.65 10.92
N PRO A 71 7.64 6.46 10.00
CA PRO A 71 7.93 6.00 8.65
C PRO A 71 9.00 4.92 8.63
N LYS A 72 8.84 3.98 7.69
CA LYS A 72 9.84 2.96 7.38
C LYS A 72 9.99 2.88 5.86
N ALA A 73 11.18 2.53 5.39
CA ALA A 73 11.45 2.36 3.98
C ALA A 73 11.55 0.88 3.64
N GLU A 74 10.88 0.47 2.57
CA GLU A 74 10.92 -0.89 2.04
C GLU A 74 11.06 -0.84 0.53
N GLY A 75 11.78 -1.83 -0.03
CA GLY A 75 11.82 -2.02 -1.47
C GLY A 75 10.73 -2.99 -1.91
N GLU A 76 9.87 -2.57 -2.82
CA GLU A 76 8.77 -3.38 -3.32
C GLU A 76 8.62 -3.23 -4.83
N ILE A 77 7.93 -4.20 -5.44
CA ILE A 77 7.58 -4.14 -6.86
C ILE A 77 6.25 -3.41 -7.02
N ALA A 78 6.24 -2.44 -7.91
CA ALA A 78 5.04 -1.71 -8.27
C ALA A 78 4.74 -1.89 -9.76
N PHE A 79 3.46 -2.02 -10.08
CA PHE A 79 2.97 -2.10 -11.45
C PHE A 79 2.20 -0.82 -11.77
N ILE A 80 2.64 -0.17 -12.82
CA ILE A 80 2.04 1.09 -13.29
C ILE A 80 1.09 0.82 -14.45
#